data_42f735bebc4948a691a110acc4678e7c
#
_entry.id   42f735bebc4948a691a110acc4678e7c
#
_cell.length_a   1.000
_cell.length_b   1.000
_cell.length_c   1.000
_cell.angle_alpha   90.00
_cell.angle_beta   90.00
_cell.angle_gamma   90.00
#
_symmetry.space_group_name_H-M   'P 1'
#
loop_
_entity.id
_entity.type
_entity.pdbx_description
1 polymer ?
#
loop_
_entity_poly.entity_id
_entity_poly.type
_entity_poly.pdbx_seq_one_letter_code
_entity_poly.pdbx_strand_id
1 'polypeptide(L)'
;MPNKPSLLILGAGGYGLAVAEAAELSGQWQEIMFADDRWPATQHVAEYNIVANIASLHQLDTMHLQAIVAVGNNALRLQWQQTVLGLGIELTSVIHPHSMISPTAQIGLGVSVMAGCIISRKTVINDGVILNIGALLDHDVVIEEFAHLSVGVKVAGGQRVATHSFLEVGTCILH
;
A
#
# COMPACT_ATOMS: atom_id res chain seq x y z
N MET A 1 -21.99 -12.87 -10.76
CA MET A 1 -20.60 -12.81 -10.34
C MET A 1 -20.62 -12.42 -8.86
N PRO A 2 -19.74 -12.95 -7.99
CA PRO A 2 -19.70 -12.46 -6.62
C PRO A 2 -19.43 -10.95 -6.64
N ASN A 3 -20.12 -10.19 -5.77
CA ASN A 3 -19.87 -8.76 -5.63
C ASN A 3 -18.41 -8.56 -5.23
N LYS A 4 -17.69 -7.70 -5.96
CA LYS A 4 -16.34 -7.30 -5.58
C LYS A 4 -16.40 -6.55 -4.23
N PRO A 5 -15.36 -6.61 -3.40
CA PRO A 5 -15.31 -5.80 -2.20
C PRO A 5 -15.19 -4.31 -2.54
N SER A 6 -15.45 -3.45 -1.56
CA SER A 6 -15.08 -2.03 -1.59
C SER A 6 -13.71 -1.83 -0.96
N LEU A 7 -12.96 -0.83 -1.42
CA LEU A 7 -11.64 -0.48 -0.89
C LEU A 7 -11.72 0.84 -0.10
N LEU A 8 -11.27 0.80 1.14
CA LEU A 8 -11.03 1.96 1.97
C LEU A 8 -9.52 2.28 1.99
N ILE A 9 -9.16 3.46 1.49
CA ILE A 9 -7.78 3.95 1.51
C ILE A 9 -7.64 4.94 2.66
N LEU A 10 -6.77 4.64 3.63
CA LEU A 10 -6.48 5.51 4.75
C LEU A 10 -5.36 6.48 4.38
N GLY A 11 -5.70 7.77 4.30
CA GLY A 11 -4.81 8.85 3.86
C GLY A 11 -5.16 9.37 2.47
N ALA A 12 -5.86 10.54 2.42
CA ALA A 12 -6.33 11.17 1.20
C ALA A 12 -5.36 12.27 0.70
N GLY A 13 -4.04 12.04 0.80
CA GLY A 13 -3.00 12.86 0.23
C GLY A 13 -2.62 12.43 -1.19
N GLY A 14 -1.61 13.07 -1.78
CA GLY A 14 -1.16 12.75 -3.14
C GLY A 14 -0.76 11.29 -3.34
N TYR A 15 -0.13 10.67 -2.32
CA TYR A 15 0.19 9.24 -2.38
C TYR A 15 -1.07 8.36 -2.32
N GLY A 16 -2.04 8.71 -1.47
CA GLY A 16 -3.32 8.00 -1.42
C GLY A 16 -4.06 8.04 -2.76
N LEU A 17 -4.06 9.18 -3.45
CA LEU A 17 -4.64 9.29 -4.79
C LEU A 17 -3.91 8.40 -5.82
N ALA A 18 -2.58 8.31 -5.76
CA ALA A 18 -1.84 7.40 -6.63
C ALA A 18 -2.17 5.93 -6.35
N VAL A 19 -2.39 5.56 -5.07
CA VAL A 19 -2.85 4.21 -4.69
C VAL A 19 -4.27 3.95 -5.20
N ALA A 20 -5.16 4.95 -5.15
CA ALA A 20 -6.52 4.83 -5.70
C ALA A 20 -6.50 4.58 -7.21
N GLU A 21 -5.69 5.33 -7.97
CA GLU A 21 -5.50 5.11 -9.41
C GLU A 21 -5.00 3.68 -9.70
N ALA A 22 -4.02 3.20 -8.94
CA ALA A 22 -3.52 1.83 -9.09
C ALA A 22 -4.62 0.79 -8.80
N ALA A 23 -5.46 1.04 -7.80
CA ALA A 23 -6.58 0.18 -7.44
C ALA A 23 -7.65 0.15 -8.56
N GLU A 24 -8.01 1.30 -9.11
CA GLU A 24 -8.94 1.40 -10.25
C GLU A 24 -8.44 0.62 -11.46
N LEU A 25 -7.19 0.87 -11.85
CA LEU A 25 -6.57 0.20 -12.99
C LEU A 25 -6.51 -1.32 -12.82
N SER A 26 -6.40 -1.82 -11.57
CA SER A 26 -6.43 -3.26 -11.29
C SER A 26 -7.82 -3.87 -11.47
N GLY A 27 -8.87 -3.09 -11.34
CA GLY A 27 -10.27 -3.51 -11.45
C GLY A 27 -10.72 -4.51 -10.40
N GLN A 28 -10.05 -4.61 -9.25
CA GLN A 28 -10.35 -5.60 -8.22
C GLN A 28 -11.52 -5.19 -7.32
N TRP A 29 -11.76 -3.91 -7.14
CA TRP A 29 -12.79 -3.36 -6.26
C TRP A 29 -13.95 -2.74 -7.04
N GLN A 30 -15.15 -2.77 -6.46
CA GLN A 30 -16.34 -2.15 -7.04
C GLN A 30 -16.46 -0.67 -6.72
N GLU A 31 -15.87 -0.24 -5.58
CA GLU A 31 -15.91 1.12 -5.09
C GLU A 31 -14.61 1.42 -4.34
N ILE A 32 -14.12 2.64 -4.47
CA ILE A 32 -12.94 3.15 -3.75
C ILE A 32 -13.36 4.38 -2.97
N MET A 33 -13.06 4.40 -1.68
CA MET A 33 -13.35 5.49 -0.76
C MET A 33 -12.16 5.75 0.16
N PHE A 34 -12.17 6.90 0.82
CA PHE A 34 -11.07 7.31 1.70
C PHE A 34 -11.51 7.46 3.16
N ALA A 35 -10.55 7.24 4.06
CA ALA A 35 -10.57 7.76 5.42
C ALA A 35 -9.41 8.76 5.59
N ASP A 36 -9.68 9.93 6.19
CA ASP A 36 -8.69 10.99 6.38
C ASP A 36 -9.09 11.87 7.57
N ASP A 37 -8.10 12.34 8.33
CA ASP A 37 -8.35 13.13 9.56
C ASP A 37 -9.02 14.49 9.30
N ARG A 38 -9.08 14.96 8.05
CA ARG A 38 -9.83 16.15 7.64
C ARG A 38 -11.34 15.95 7.64
N TRP A 39 -11.83 14.70 7.70
CA TRP A 39 -13.26 14.41 7.81
C TRP A 39 -13.77 14.81 9.22
N PRO A 40 -15.00 15.40 9.40
CA PRO A 40 -16.02 15.62 8.36
C PRO A 40 -15.92 16.97 7.63
N ALA A 41 -14.92 17.81 7.94
CA ALA A 41 -14.78 19.12 7.30
C ALA A 41 -14.50 19.02 5.79
N THR A 42 -13.80 17.95 5.36
CA THR A 42 -13.57 17.61 3.97
C THR A 42 -14.21 16.25 3.68
N GLN A 43 -15.15 16.20 2.74
CA GLN A 43 -15.90 14.98 2.40
C GLN A 43 -15.53 14.38 1.04
N HIS A 44 -14.67 15.05 0.27
CA HIS A 44 -14.23 14.58 -1.04
C HIS A 44 -12.74 14.90 -1.25
N VAL A 45 -12.07 14.05 -2.01
CA VAL A 45 -10.76 14.29 -2.58
C VAL A 45 -10.78 13.81 -4.03
N ALA A 46 -10.50 14.71 -4.99
CA ALA A 46 -10.75 14.45 -6.40
C ALA A 46 -12.20 13.91 -6.61
N GLU A 47 -12.36 12.80 -7.29
CA GLU A 47 -13.65 12.12 -7.52
C GLU A 47 -14.11 11.19 -6.38
N TYR A 48 -13.29 11.00 -5.35
CA TYR A 48 -13.55 10.03 -4.28
C TYR A 48 -14.20 10.64 -3.04
N ASN A 49 -15.06 9.87 -2.40
CA ASN A 49 -15.65 10.20 -1.10
C ASN A 49 -14.64 9.97 0.03
N ILE A 50 -14.57 10.90 0.98
CA ILE A 50 -13.98 10.67 2.30
C ILE A 50 -15.14 10.38 3.25
N VAL A 51 -15.16 9.16 3.79
CA VAL A 51 -16.34 8.64 4.55
C VAL A 51 -16.11 8.59 6.05
N ALA A 52 -14.86 8.71 6.51
CA ALA A 52 -14.51 8.65 7.93
C ALA A 52 -13.16 9.34 8.19
N ASN A 53 -12.87 9.58 9.46
CA ASN A 53 -11.52 9.75 9.99
C ASN A 53 -11.11 8.50 10.78
N ILE A 54 -9.87 8.43 11.25
CA ILE A 54 -9.38 7.25 11.98
C ILE A 54 -10.20 6.95 13.23
N ALA A 55 -10.64 7.99 13.97
CA ALA A 55 -11.42 7.82 15.19
C ALA A 55 -12.85 7.28 14.94
N SER A 56 -13.41 7.53 13.76
CA SER A 56 -14.77 7.12 13.39
C SER A 56 -14.84 5.85 12.52
N LEU A 57 -13.73 5.21 12.21
CA LEU A 57 -13.71 3.96 11.42
C LEU A 57 -14.63 2.86 11.99
N HIS A 58 -14.78 2.81 13.33
CA HIS A 58 -15.65 1.84 14.00
C HIS A 58 -17.14 2.00 13.68
N GLN A 59 -17.54 3.07 12.99
CA GLN A 59 -18.92 3.35 12.58
C GLN A 59 -19.22 2.84 11.17
N LEU A 60 -18.21 2.42 10.43
CA LEU A 60 -18.36 1.89 9.06
C LEU A 60 -18.92 0.46 9.09
N ASP A 61 -19.75 0.15 8.10
CA ASP A 61 -20.06 -1.25 7.81
C ASP A 61 -18.83 -1.92 7.20
N THR A 62 -18.32 -2.93 7.89
CA THR A 62 -17.11 -3.66 7.47
C THR A 62 -17.41 -4.84 6.57
N MET A 63 -18.69 -5.15 6.30
CA MET A 63 -19.07 -6.24 5.42
C MET A 63 -18.59 -5.98 3.99
N HIS A 64 -17.75 -6.85 3.47
CA HIS A 64 -17.12 -6.71 2.15
C HIS A 64 -16.23 -5.47 1.99
N LEU A 65 -15.69 -4.94 3.10
CA LEU A 65 -14.75 -3.84 3.11
C LEU A 65 -13.32 -4.35 3.27
N GLN A 66 -12.45 -3.96 2.34
CA GLN A 66 -11.00 -4.14 2.44
C GLN A 66 -10.33 -2.78 2.65
N ALA A 67 -9.18 -2.75 3.31
CA ALA A 67 -8.48 -1.50 3.57
C ALA A 67 -6.99 -1.58 3.24
N ILE A 68 -6.44 -0.42 2.84
CA ILE A 68 -5.00 -0.18 2.73
C ILE A 68 -4.64 1.16 3.36
N VAL A 69 -3.50 1.24 4.02
CA VAL A 69 -2.98 2.49 4.58
C VAL A 69 -1.99 3.13 3.63
N ALA A 70 -2.34 4.29 3.07
CA ALA A 70 -1.57 5.00 2.05
C ALA A 70 -0.91 6.28 2.61
N VAL A 71 -0.13 6.12 3.68
CA VAL A 71 0.67 7.20 4.28
C VAL A 71 2.16 6.86 4.26
N GLY A 72 2.99 7.83 3.84
CA GLY A 72 4.43 7.64 3.69
C GLY A 72 5.20 7.52 5.01
N ASN A 73 4.65 8.04 6.12
CA ASN A 73 5.25 7.89 7.45
C ASN A 73 5.11 6.44 7.94
N ASN A 74 6.22 5.75 8.13
CA ASN A 74 6.26 4.32 8.46
C ASN A 74 5.59 4.02 9.81
N ALA A 75 5.84 4.85 10.84
CA ALA A 75 5.24 4.65 12.17
C ALA A 75 3.73 4.88 12.16
N LEU A 76 3.26 5.93 11.48
CA LEU A 76 1.84 6.20 11.33
C LEU A 76 1.14 5.11 10.52
N ARG A 77 1.80 4.60 9.47
CA ARG A 77 1.28 3.49 8.66
C ARG A 77 1.08 2.23 9.50
N LEU A 78 2.07 1.88 10.35
CA LEU A 78 1.94 0.77 11.30
C LEU A 78 0.75 1.00 12.25
N GLN A 79 0.68 2.15 12.89
CA GLN A 79 -0.39 2.46 13.84
C GLN A 79 -1.78 2.33 13.21
N TRP A 80 -1.96 2.87 12.01
CA TRP A 80 -3.25 2.83 11.33
C TRP A 80 -3.61 1.42 10.83
N GLN A 81 -2.63 0.62 10.39
CA GLN A 81 -2.88 -0.79 10.06
C GLN A 81 -3.33 -1.59 11.29
N GLN A 82 -2.71 -1.35 12.44
CA GLN A 82 -3.13 -1.98 13.70
C GLN A 82 -4.57 -1.58 14.08
N THR A 83 -4.94 -0.33 13.87
CA THR A 83 -6.32 0.14 14.09
C THR A 83 -7.31 -0.59 13.17
N VAL A 84 -7.01 -0.68 11.87
CA VAL A 84 -7.82 -1.40 10.88
C VAL A 84 -8.02 -2.86 11.27
N LEU A 85 -6.93 -3.56 11.62
CA LEU A 85 -6.98 -4.96 12.08
C LEU A 85 -7.79 -5.12 13.37
N GLY A 86 -7.63 -4.20 14.32
CA GLY A 86 -8.37 -4.22 15.60
C GLY A 86 -9.88 -4.03 15.42
N LEU A 87 -10.31 -3.44 14.32
CA LEU A 87 -11.73 -3.29 13.94
C LEU A 87 -12.25 -4.46 13.10
N GLY A 88 -11.41 -5.46 12.81
CA GLY A 88 -11.79 -6.61 11.99
C GLY A 88 -11.95 -6.29 10.49
N ILE A 89 -11.44 -5.15 10.04
CA ILE A 89 -11.41 -4.80 8.61
C ILE A 89 -10.26 -5.56 7.95
N GLU A 90 -10.53 -6.21 6.82
CA GLU A 90 -9.54 -6.99 6.08
C GLU A 90 -8.49 -6.07 5.46
N LEU A 91 -7.20 -6.27 5.78
CA LEU A 91 -6.11 -5.60 5.09
C LEU A 91 -5.86 -6.25 3.73
N THR A 92 -5.71 -5.41 2.72
CA THR A 92 -5.37 -5.84 1.35
C THR A 92 -4.14 -5.09 0.84
N SER A 93 -3.51 -5.65 -0.20
CA SER A 93 -2.40 -5.01 -0.91
C SER A 93 -2.88 -4.48 -2.26
N VAL A 94 -2.40 -3.30 -2.65
CA VAL A 94 -2.71 -2.70 -3.95
C VAL A 94 -1.49 -2.83 -4.86
N ILE A 95 -1.68 -3.52 -5.98
CA ILE A 95 -0.64 -3.80 -6.95
C ILE A 95 -1.02 -3.15 -8.27
N HIS A 96 -0.23 -2.19 -8.72
CA HIS A 96 -0.43 -1.54 -10.01
C HIS A 96 -0.26 -2.56 -11.15
N PRO A 97 -1.17 -2.65 -12.14
CA PRO A 97 -1.12 -3.67 -13.19
C PRO A 97 0.11 -3.57 -14.10
N HIS A 98 0.78 -2.42 -14.15
CA HIS A 98 2.04 -2.24 -14.87
C HIS A 98 3.28 -2.46 -13.99
N SER A 99 3.19 -3.23 -12.92
CA SER A 99 4.32 -3.81 -12.21
C SER A 99 4.63 -5.21 -12.75
N MET A 100 5.89 -5.60 -12.70
CA MET A 100 6.34 -6.94 -13.10
C MET A 100 6.75 -7.73 -11.86
N ILE A 101 5.98 -8.74 -11.51
CA ILE A 101 6.18 -9.52 -10.29
C ILE A 101 6.46 -10.98 -10.66
N SER A 102 7.58 -11.51 -10.21
CA SER A 102 7.91 -12.92 -10.37
C SER A 102 6.85 -13.81 -9.68
N PRO A 103 6.41 -14.91 -10.30
CA PRO A 103 5.47 -15.84 -9.67
C PRO A 103 6.05 -16.53 -8.41
N THR A 104 7.34 -16.41 -8.17
CA THR A 104 8.01 -16.94 -6.95
C THR A 104 8.26 -15.87 -5.89
N ALA A 105 7.88 -14.62 -6.13
CA ALA A 105 7.92 -13.57 -5.12
C ALA A 105 6.77 -13.72 -4.12
N GLN A 106 6.99 -13.29 -2.90
CA GLN A 106 5.99 -13.29 -1.83
C GLN A 106 5.70 -11.84 -1.44
N ILE A 107 4.42 -11.51 -1.34
CA ILE A 107 3.96 -10.17 -0.95
C ILE A 107 3.02 -10.30 0.23
N GLY A 108 3.34 -9.57 1.30
CA GLY A 108 2.55 -9.52 2.53
C GLY A 108 1.28 -8.68 2.41
N LEU A 109 0.65 -8.39 3.54
CA LEU A 109 -0.57 -7.62 3.65
C LEU A 109 -0.29 -6.11 3.75
N GLY A 110 -1.23 -5.29 3.24
CA GLY A 110 -1.12 -3.83 3.33
C GLY A 110 0.04 -3.24 2.53
N VAL A 111 0.54 -3.97 1.54
CA VAL A 111 1.64 -3.56 0.66
C VAL A 111 1.09 -2.75 -0.50
N SER A 112 1.78 -1.68 -0.89
CA SER A 112 1.51 -0.98 -2.14
C SER A 112 2.68 -1.14 -3.11
N VAL A 113 2.39 -1.64 -4.30
CA VAL A 113 3.36 -1.80 -5.40
C VAL A 113 2.91 -0.89 -6.54
N MET A 114 3.67 0.18 -6.79
CA MET A 114 3.32 1.20 -7.76
C MET A 114 3.81 0.86 -9.18
N ALA A 115 3.43 1.69 -10.14
CA ALA A 115 3.76 1.49 -11.55
C ALA A 115 5.26 1.31 -11.80
N GLY A 116 5.62 0.40 -12.72
CA GLY A 116 6.99 0.16 -13.14
C GLY A 116 7.90 -0.53 -12.12
N CYS A 117 7.35 -0.98 -10.98
CA CYS A 117 8.10 -1.83 -10.07
C CYS A 117 8.44 -3.16 -10.74
N ILE A 118 9.68 -3.63 -10.55
CA ILE A 118 10.12 -4.96 -10.97
C ILE A 118 10.57 -5.73 -9.73
N ILE A 119 9.91 -6.86 -9.48
CA ILE A 119 10.15 -7.72 -8.33
C ILE A 119 10.58 -9.08 -8.85
N SER A 120 11.87 -9.39 -8.72
CA SER A 120 12.47 -10.61 -9.25
C SER A 120 12.17 -11.84 -8.37
N ARG A 121 12.70 -12.97 -8.81
CA ARG A 121 12.45 -14.27 -8.22
C ARG A 121 12.83 -14.36 -6.74
N LYS A 122 12.01 -15.08 -5.95
CA LYS A 122 12.24 -15.35 -4.52
C LYS A 122 12.40 -14.11 -3.65
N THR A 123 12.01 -12.94 -4.15
CA THR A 123 11.94 -11.73 -3.33
C THR A 123 10.81 -11.87 -2.33
N VAL A 124 11.05 -11.47 -1.09
CA VAL A 124 10.07 -11.44 -0.01
C VAL A 124 9.80 -10.00 0.40
N ILE A 125 8.56 -9.58 0.30
CA ILE A 125 8.09 -8.26 0.71
C ILE A 125 7.13 -8.47 1.86
N ASN A 126 7.52 -8.01 3.06
CA ASN A 126 6.71 -8.17 4.25
C ASN A 126 5.61 -7.10 4.36
N ASP A 127 4.82 -7.17 5.44
CA ASP A 127 3.61 -6.38 5.61
C ASP A 127 3.88 -4.85 5.64
N GLY A 128 2.93 -4.09 5.13
CA GLY A 128 2.94 -2.64 5.19
C GLY A 128 4.06 -1.95 4.40
N VAL A 129 4.76 -2.65 3.52
CA VAL A 129 5.82 -2.10 2.69
C VAL A 129 5.25 -1.19 1.59
N ILE A 130 5.93 -0.09 1.31
CA ILE A 130 5.71 0.75 0.14
C ILE A 130 6.83 0.52 -0.86
N LEU A 131 6.48 0.05 -2.07
CA LEU A 131 7.33 0.08 -3.25
C LEU A 131 6.80 1.16 -4.19
N ASN A 132 7.42 2.34 -4.17
CA ASN A 132 7.00 3.48 -4.97
C ASN A 132 7.40 3.29 -6.45
N ILE A 133 6.96 4.19 -7.32
CA ILE A 133 7.12 4.12 -8.78
C ILE A 133 8.55 3.73 -9.17
N GLY A 134 8.67 2.66 -10.00
CA GLY A 134 9.95 2.23 -10.55
C GLY A 134 10.94 1.64 -9.56
N ALA A 135 10.50 1.17 -8.39
CA ALA A 135 11.38 0.41 -7.49
C ALA A 135 11.78 -0.93 -8.15
N LEU A 136 13.07 -1.26 -8.12
CA LEU A 136 13.63 -2.45 -8.76
C LEU A 136 14.29 -3.34 -7.71
N LEU A 137 13.75 -4.54 -7.54
CA LEU A 137 14.25 -5.54 -6.60
C LEU A 137 14.78 -6.74 -7.37
N ASP A 138 16.05 -7.04 -7.22
CA ASP A 138 16.66 -8.20 -7.82
C ASP A 138 16.31 -9.49 -7.04
N HIS A 139 16.86 -10.64 -7.44
CA HIS A 139 16.52 -11.94 -6.86
C HIS A 139 16.90 -12.08 -5.38
N ASP A 140 16.14 -12.89 -4.64
CA ASP A 140 16.41 -13.26 -3.23
C ASP A 140 16.51 -12.04 -2.27
N VAL A 141 15.93 -10.89 -2.65
CA VAL A 141 15.84 -9.69 -1.79
C VAL A 141 14.78 -9.89 -0.72
N VAL A 142 15.04 -9.36 0.48
CA VAL A 142 14.05 -9.30 1.57
C VAL A 142 13.81 -7.85 1.96
N ILE A 143 12.56 -7.39 1.84
CA ILE A 143 12.12 -6.09 2.34
C ILE A 143 11.31 -6.35 3.62
N GLU A 144 11.83 -5.89 4.76
CA GLU A 144 11.17 -6.09 6.04
C GLU A 144 9.99 -5.14 6.25
N GLU A 145 9.20 -5.40 7.30
CA GLU A 145 7.91 -4.76 7.54
C GLU A 145 8.02 -3.23 7.58
N PHE A 146 7.03 -2.58 7.03
CA PHE A 146 6.87 -1.13 7.03
C PHE A 146 8.04 -0.33 6.43
N ALA A 147 8.93 -0.98 5.68
CA ALA A 147 9.92 -0.24 4.90
C ALA A 147 9.24 0.57 3.78
N HIS A 148 9.83 1.71 3.42
CA HIS A 148 9.38 2.57 2.34
C HIS A 148 10.52 2.79 1.35
N LEU A 149 10.39 2.23 0.18
CA LEU A 149 11.29 2.43 -0.95
C LEU A 149 10.70 3.52 -1.85
N SER A 150 11.32 4.70 -1.85
CA SER A 150 10.90 5.84 -2.67
C SER A 150 11.08 5.58 -4.17
N VAL A 151 10.69 6.56 -4.99
CA VAL A 151 10.74 6.49 -6.45
C VAL A 151 12.13 6.07 -6.94
N GLY A 152 12.18 5.03 -7.80
CA GLY A 152 13.39 4.58 -8.47
C GLY A 152 14.45 3.92 -7.59
N VAL A 153 14.11 3.51 -6.37
CA VAL A 153 15.02 2.74 -5.49
C VAL A 153 15.39 1.42 -6.17
N LYS A 154 16.67 1.03 -6.06
CA LYS A 154 17.19 -0.21 -6.65
C LYS A 154 17.91 -1.02 -5.57
N VAL A 155 17.60 -2.31 -5.49
CA VAL A 155 18.17 -3.23 -4.50
C VAL A 155 18.78 -4.43 -5.22
N ALA A 156 20.09 -4.64 -5.05
CA ALA A 156 20.83 -5.76 -5.63
C ALA A 156 20.43 -7.10 -4.99
N GLY A 157 20.71 -8.20 -5.68
CA GLY A 157 20.32 -9.54 -5.27
C GLY A 157 20.83 -9.95 -3.89
N GLY A 158 20.00 -10.69 -3.14
CA GLY A 158 20.31 -11.20 -1.81
C GLY A 158 20.37 -10.16 -0.70
N GLN A 159 20.06 -8.90 -0.99
CA GLN A 159 20.10 -7.82 0.01
C GLN A 159 18.85 -7.82 0.90
N ARG A 160 19.01 -7.21 2.08
CA ARG A 160 17.93 -7.03 3.06
C ARG A 160 17.75 -5.56 3.39
N VAL A 161 16.52 -5.07 3.30
CA VAL A 161 16.12 -3.73 3.75
C VAL A 161 15.41 -3.89 5.08
N ALA A 162 15.96 -3.25 6.12
CA ALA A 162 15.46 -3.43 7.49
C ALA A 162 14.08 -2.81 7.71
N THR A 163 13.38 -3.33 8.72
CA THR A 163 12.09 -2.84 9.21
C THR A 163 12.10 -1.32 9.41
N HIS A 164 11.02 -0.66 8.99
CA HIS A 164 10.84 0.79 9.08
C HIS A 164 11.88 1.64 8.34
N SER A 165 12.74 1.06 7.50
CA SER A 165 13.66 1.84 6.68
C SER A 165 12.91 2.78 5.74
N PHE A 166 13.45 3.97 5.54
CA PHE A 166 13.04 4.90 4.50
C PHE A 166 14.19 5.12 3.55
N LEU A 167 14.05 4.65 2.32
CA LEU A 167 15.06 4.82 1.27
C LEU A 167 14.66 5.98 0.36
N GLU A 168 15.52 6.99 0.31
CA GLU A 168 15.32 8.19 -0.51
C GLU A 168 15.23 7.88 -2.00
N VAL A 169 14.69 8.84 -2.77
CA VAL A 169 14.55 8.76 -4.23
C VAL A 169 15.87 8.35 -4.88
N GLY A 170 15.83 7.32 -5.73
CA GLY A 170 16.97 6.84 -6.50
C GLY A 170 18.06 6.12 -5.69
N THR A 171 17.85 5.83 -4.42
CA THR A 171 18.79 5.06 -3.61
C THR A 171 19.13 3.72 -4.27
N CYS A 172 20.43 3.37 -4.28
CA CYS A 172 20.91 2.07 -4.75
C CYS A 172 21.56 1.32 -3.59
N ILE A 173 21.05 0.13 -3.26
CA ILE A 173 21.68 -0.83 -2.35
C ILE A 173 22.43 -1.82 -3.20
N LEU A 174 23.76 -1.81 -3.06
CA LEU A 174 24.70 -2.64 -3.82
C LEU A 174 25.13 -3.87 -2.98
N HIS A 175 25.85 -4.79 -3.62
CA HIS A 175 26.45 -5.95 -2.93
C HIS A 175 27.51 -5.54 -1.94
#